data_4039eafb972c687498dac4dd0854b098
#
_entry.id   4039eafb972c687498dac4dd0854b098
#
_cell.length_a   1.000
_cell.length_b   1.000
_cell.length_c   1.000
_cell.angle_alpha   90.00
_cell.angle_beta   90.00
_cell.angle_gamma   90.00
#
_symmetry.space_group_name_H-M   'P 1'
#
loop_
_entity.id
_entity.type
_entity.pdbx_description
1 polymer ?
#
loop_
_entity_poly.entity_id
_entity_poly.type
_entity_poly.pdbx_seq_one_letter_code
_entity_poly.pdbx_strand_id
1 'polypeptide(L)'
;MRWGDGARGRLGDLDLTHYSLLVTNMGTKGRRAAREIALNVLYQIDVARIPPDEALQTAMENTGLDETAQEFATALVKGTLEHMRVIDEKLKSLSIGWDPQRQPSVDRNILRMAMFEILYQDHIPPSVSINEAVELAKKFSTEDSGKFINGVLGTLAREITEEKEAVDAKQA
;
A
#
# COMPACT_ATOMS: atom_id res chain seq x y z
N MET A 1 -18.31 7.01 -10.42
CA MET A 1 -18.43 6.16 -9.20
C MET A 1 -17.43 6.68 -8.18
N ARG A 2 -17.90 7.22 -7.09
CA ARG A 2 -17.08 7.90 -6.09
C ARG A 2 -16.30 6.88 -5.26
N TRP A 3 -15.00 6.81 -5.47
CA TRP A 3 -14.09 5.96 -4.71
C TRP A 3 -13.79 6.62 -3.37
N GLY A 4 -14.65 6.60 -2.40
CA GLY A 4 -14.25 7.18 -1.13
C GLY A 4 -15.27 7.37 -0.03
N ASP A 5 -16.53 7.39 -0.31
CA ASP A 5 -17.51 7.72 0.75
C ASP A 5 -18.03 6.51 1.54
N GLY A 6 -17.69 5.29 1.15
CA GLY A 6 -18.13 4.07 1.83
C GLY A 6 -17.07 3.28 2.59
N ALA A 7 -15.79 3.60 2.39
CA ALA A 7 -14.69 2.79 2.93
C ALA A 7 -13.84 3.51 4.00
N ARG A 8 -14.25 4.66 4.49
CA ARG A 8 -13.63 5.34 5.65
C ARG A 8 -14.03 4.71 6.99
N GLY A 9 -14.36 3.43 6.98
CA GLY A 9 -14.66 2.66 8.16
C GLY A 9 -13.44 1.85 8.57
N ARG A 10 -13.04 2.03 9.77
CA ARG A 10 -12.11 1.25 10.59
C ARG A 10 -11.34 0.13 9.87
N LEU A 11 -10.04 0.25 9.85
CA LEU A 11 -9.09 -0.86 9.66
C LEU A 11 -9.17 -1.77 10.92
N GLY A 12 -10.11 -2.70 10.97
CA GLY A 12 -10.33 -3.46 12.18
C GLY A 12 -10.42 -2.53 13.40
N ASP A 13 -9.56 -2.69 14.39
CA ASP A 13 -9.48 -1.82 15.57
C ASP A 13 -8.53 -0.60 15.39
N LEU A 14 -7.95 -0.40 14.19
CA LEU A 14 -7.05 0.72 13.90
C LEU A 14 -7.84 1.89 13.27
N ASP A 15 -8.04 2.94 14.06
CA ASP A 15 -8.57 4.22 13.60
C ASP A 15 -7.59 4.88 12.60
N LEU A 16 -8.09 5.35 11.45
CA LEU A 16 -7.29 6.08 10.46
C LEU A 16 -6.61 7.32 11.06
N THR A 17 -7.20 7.92 12.08
CA THR A 17 -6.60 9.01 12.85
C THR A 17 -5.33 8.55 13.56
N HIS A 18 -5.38 7.37 14.18
CA HIS A 18 -4.21 6.77 14.82
C HIS A 18 -3.10 6.49 13.82
N TYR A 19 -3.44 5.92 12.65
CA TYR A 19 -2.48 5.70 11.57
C TYR A 19 -1.81 7.01 11.09
N SER A 20 -2.58 8.08 10.96
CA SER A 20 -2.04 9.41 10.62
C SER A 20 -1.01 9.90 11.64
N LEU A 21 -1.27 9.72 12.93
CA LEU A 21 -0.34 10.08 14.00
C LEU A 21 0.94 9.25 13.98
N LEU A 22 0.83 7.94 13.69
CA LEU A 22 2.01 7.06 13.54
C LEU A 22 2.94 7.56 12.44
N VAL A 23 2.39 7.89 11.28
CA VAL A 23 3.18 8.38 10.14
C VAL A 23 3.84 9.72 10.44
N THR A 24 3.14 10.63 11.13
CA THR A 24 3.65 11.96 11.43
C THR A 24 4.83 11.91 12.41
N ASN A 25 4.77 11.05 13.40
CA ASN A 25 5.77 10.94 14.47
C ASN A 25 7.00 10.11 14.07
N MET A 26 6.93 9.35 12.99
CA MET A 26 7.99 8.44 12.57
C MET A 26 8.92 9.08 11.54
N GLY A 27 10.24 8.95 11.74
CA GLY A 27 11.23 9.38 10.76
C GLY A 27 11.19 8.57 9.46
N THR A 28 11.74 9.13 8.38
CA THR A 28 11.75 8.49 7.04
C THR A 28 12.34 7.08 7.04
N LYS A 29 13.42 6.87 7.80
CA LYS A 29 14.06 5.54 7.92
C LYS A 29 13.14 4.51 8.54
N GLY A 30 12.41 4.88 9.59
CA GLY A 30 11.44 4.01 10.26
C GLY A 30 10.30 3.61 9.33
N ARG A 31 9.73 4.57 8.60
CA ARG A 31 8.67 4.31 7.61
C ARG A 31 9.12 3.37 6.49
N ARG A 32 10.33 3.57 5.97
CA ARG A 32 10.91 2.69 4.94
C ARG A 32 11.10 1.28 5.46
N ALA A 33 11.72 1.12 6.62
CA ALA A 33 11.92 -0.19 7.25
C ALA A 33 10.58 -0.89 7.54
N ALA A 34 9.59 -0.17 8.00
CA ALA A 34 8.24 -0.71 8.23
C ALA A 34 7.58 -1.21 6.93
N ARG A 35 7.73 -0.48 5.81
CA ARG A 35 7.25 -0.93 4.50
C ARG A 35 7.98 -2.20 4.01
N GLU A 36 9.26 -2.33 4.26
CA GLU A 36 10.01 -3.53 3.92
C GLU A 36 9.51 -4.76 4.70
N ILE A 37 9.25 -4.60 6.00
CA ILE A 37 8.67 -5.66 6.82
C ILE A 37 7.26 -5.99 6.35
N ALA A 38 6.41 -4.99 6.09
CA ALA A 38 5.06 -5.21 5.57
C ALA A 38 5.05 -5.95 4.23
N LEU A 39 5.95 -5.60 3.31
CA LEU A 39 6.11 -6.31 2.04
C LEU A 39 6.49 -7.78 2.25
N ASN A 40 7.43 -8.04 3.16
CA ASN A 40 7.84 -9.41 3.48
C ASN A 40 6.69 -10.24 4.04
N VAL A 41 5.91 -9.67 4.96
CA VAL A 41 4.73 -10.32 5.53
C VAL A 41 3.67 -10.60 4.45
N LEU A 42 3.35 -9.62 3.61
CA LEU A 42 2.41 -9.80 2.50
C LEU A 42 2.87 -10.90 1.52
N TYR A 43 4.17 -10.95 1.23
CA TYR A 43 4.76 -12.00 0.40
C TYR A 43 4.60 -13.38 1.03
N GLN A 44 4.87 -13.54 2.32
CA GLN A 44 4.70 -14.82 3.04
C GLN A 44 3.24 -15.28 3.03
N ILE A 45 2.29 -14.37 3.25
CA ILE A 45 0.86 -14.68 3.18
C ILE A 45 0.46 -15.13 1.77
N ASP A 46 0.91 -14.40 0.75
CA ASP A 46 0.53 -14.63 -0.63
C ASP A 46 1.16 -15.92 -1.20
N VAL A 47 2.44 -16.14 -0.99
CA VAL A 47 3.21 -17.22 -1.61
C VAL A 47 3.26 -18.47 -0.73
N ALA A 48 3.61 -18.32 0.54
CA ALA A 48 3.75 -19.43 1.47
C ALA A 48 2.42 -19.83 2.15
N ARG A 49 1.35 -19.05 1.92
CA ARG A 49 0.01 -19.29 2.50
C ARG A 49 0.00 -19.32 4.02
N ILE A 50 0.92 -18.59 4.63
CA ILE A 50 0.95 -18.43 6.09
C ILE A 50 -0.25 -17.58 6.53
N PRO A 51 -0.99 -17.96 7.58
CA PRO A 51 -2.08 -17.16 8.10
C PRO A 51 -1.60 -15.74 8.47
N PRO A 52 -2.39 -14.70 8.18
CA PRO A 52 -1.98 -13.31 8.40
C PRO A 52 -1.52 -12.99 9.83
N ASP A 53 -2.24 -13.47 10.83
CA ASP A 53 -1.90 -13.22 12.24
C ASP A 53 -0.58 -13.89 12.63
N GLU A 54 -0.33 -15.10 12.17
CA GLU A 54 0.92 -15.84 12.39
C GLU A 54 2.11 -15.13 11.72
N ALA A 55 1.94 -14.72 10.44
CA ALA A 55 2.98 -14.00 9.71
C ALA A 55 3.33 -12.66 10.35
N LEU A 56 2.31 -11.90 10.79
CA LEU A 56 2.50 -10.65 11.50
C LEU A 56 3.19 -10.85 12.85
N GLN A 57 2.71 -11.79 13.68
CA GLN A 57 3.30 -12.06 14.98
C GLN A 57 4.79 -12.43 14.84
N THR A 58 5.10 -13.36 13.97
CA THR A 58 6.49 -13.81 13.72
C THR A 58 7.37 -12.65 13.26
N ALA A 59 6.88 -11.80 12.35
CA ALA A 59 7.63 -10.65 11.87
C ALA A 59 7.89 -9.62 12.99
N MET A 60 6.88 -9.32 13.82
CA MET A 60 7.01 -8.33 14.90
C MET A 60 7.94 -8.81 16.01
N GLU A 61 7.92 -10.10 16.35
CA GLU A 61 8.82 -10.69 17.35
C GLU A 61 10.30 -10.68 16.91
N ASN A 62 10.57 -10.74 15.60
CA ASN A 62 11.92 -10.86 15.04
C ASN A 62 12.44 -9.55 14.41
N THR A 63 11.68 -8.47 14.48
CA THR A 63 12.12 -7.17 13.92
C THR A 63 12.84 -6.33 14.97
N GLY A 64 13.78 -5.51 14.54
CA GLY A 64 14.39 -4.45 15.36
C GLY A 64 13.66 -3.11 15.31
N LEU A 65 12.43 -3.07 14.78
CA LEU A 65 11.62 -1.85 14.71
C LEU A 65 11.11 -1.45 16.09
N ASP A 66 11.01 -0.15 16.34
CA ASP A 66 10.29 0.38 17.48
C ASP A 66 8.77 0.12 17.38
N GLU A 67 8.04 0.30 18.46
CA GLU A 67 6.62 0.03 18.55
C GLU A 67 5.81 0.79 17.50
N THR A 68 6.11 2.07 17.29
CA THR A 68 5.44 2.92 16.28
C THR A 68 5.61 2.38 14.86
N ALA A 69 6.82 1.94 14.52
CA ALA A 69 7.10 1.35 13.21
C ALA A 69 6.45 -0.03 13.04
N GLN A 70 6.37 -0.83 14.11
CA GLN A 70 5.65 -2.10 14.10
C GLN A 70 4.14 -1.91 13.89
N GLU A 71 3.53 -0.94 14.57
CA GLU A 71 2.12 -0.58 14.37
C GLU A 71 1.85 -0.12 12.93
N PHE A 72 2.74 0.71 12.38
CA PHE A 72 2.64 1.17 10.98
C PHE A 72 2.73 0.00 10.00
N ALA A 73 3.69 -0.91 10.16
CA ALA A 73 3.81 -2.10 9.33
C ALA A 73 2.57 -2.99 9.43
N THR A 74 2.06 -3.19 10.63
CA THR A 74 0.84 -3.96 10.88
C THR A 74 -0.38 -3.34 10.19
N ALA A 75 -0.53 -2.03 10.26
CA ALA A 75 -1.61 -1.30 9.59
C ALA A 75 -1.53 -1.41 8.06
N LEU A 76 -0.32 -1.35 7.48
CA LEU A 76 -0.11 -1.57 6.05
C LEU A 76 -0.55 -2.97 5.61
N VAL A 77 -0.16 -4.00 6.35
CA VAL A 77 -0.52 -5.38 6.02
C VAL A 77 -2.02 -5.58 6.12
N LYS A 78 -2.62 -5.24 7.26
CA LYS A 78 -4.06 -5.43 7.49
C LYS A 78 -4.90 -4.64 6.50
N GLY A 79 -4.56 -3.38 6.27
CA GLY A 79 -5.28 -2.53 5.32
C GLY A 79 -5.18 -3.04 3.88
N THR A 80 -4.02 -3.49 3.45
CA THR A 80 -3.82 -4.08 2.12
C THR A 80 -4.67 -5.34 1.94
N LEU A 81 -4.69 -6.23 2.94
CA LEU A 81 -5.48 -7.48 2.89
C LEU A 81 -6.99 -7.20 2.88
N GLU A 82 -7.44 -6.29 3.72
CA GLU A 82 -8.86 -5.91 3.80
C GLU A 82 -9.39 -5.35 2.49
N HIS A 83 -8.57 -4.55 1.78
CA HIS A 83 -8.96 -3.89 0.54
C HIS A 83 -8.47 -4.61 -0.72
N MET A 84 -7.89 -5.79 -0.60
CA MET A 84 -7.21 -6.50 -1.69
C MET A 84 -8.09 -6.67 -2.93
N ARG A 85 -9.37 -7.04 -2.77
CA ARG A 85 -10.30 -7.23 -3.90
C ARG A 85 -10.50 -5.93 -4.69
N VAL A 86 -10.74 -4.83 -3.99
CA VAL A 86 -10.94 -3.51 -4.62
C VAL A 86 -9.65 -3.04 -5.30
N ILE A 87 -8.51 -3.26 -4.65
CA ILE A 87 -7.19 -2.93 -5.20
C ILE A 87 -6.92 -3.73 -6.48
N ASP A 88 -7.14 -5.03 -6.48
CA ASP A 88 -6.92 -5.87 -7.66
C ASP A 88 -7.86 -5.52 -8.82
N GLU A 89 -9.13 -5.18 -8.53
CA GLU A 89 -10.07 -4.67 -9.54
C GLU A 89 -9.59 -3.35 -10.16
N LYS A 90 -9.08 -2.43 -9.32
CA LYS A 90 -8.51 -1.17 -9.81
C LYS A 90 -7.24 -1.39 -10.63
N LEU A 91 -6.35 -2.27 -10.21
CA LEU A 91 -5.15 -2.64 -10.97
C LEU A 91 -5.48 -3.17 -12.36
N LYS A 92 -6.55 -3.96 -12.50
CA LYS A 92 -7.03 -4.41 -13.82
C LYS A 92 -7.44 -3.27 -14.74
N SER A 93 -8.02 -2.21 -14.18
CA SER A 93 -8.41 -1.03 -14.96
C SER A 93 -7.22 -0.17 -15.38
N LEU A 94 -6.15 -0.15 -14.59
CA LEU A 94 -4.96 0.68 -14.82
C LEU A 94 -3.94 0.03 -15.75
N SER A 95 -3.95 -1.28 -15.86
CA SER A 95 -2.96 -2.04 -16.62
C SER A 95 -3.63 -3.10 -17.49
N ILE A 96 -3.54 -2.92 -18.81
CA ILE A 96 -4.09 -3.88 -19.77
C ILE A 96 -3.42 -5.24 -19.56
N GLY A 97 -4.24 -6.28 -19.40
CA GLY A 97 -3.75 -7.65 -19.20
C GLY A 97 -3.25 -7.92 -17.78
N TRP A 98 -3.55 -7.05 -16.81
CA TRP A 98 -3.29 -7.35 -15.42
C TRP A 98 -4.02 -8.62 -15.00
N ASP A 99 -3.22 -9.59 -14.55
CA ASP A 99 -3.67 -10.82 -13.91
C ASP A 99 -2.74 -11.04 -12.71
N PRO A 100 -3.26 -10.97 -11.48
CA PRO A 100 -2.44 -11.16 -10.28
C PRO A 100 -1.66 -12.48 -10.27
N GLN A 101 -2.20 -13.53 -10.89
CA GLN A 101 -1.54 -14.84 -10.96
C GLN A 101 -0.30 -14.84 -11.89
N ARG A 102 -0.24 -13.92 -12.83
CA ARG A 102 0.83 -13.81 -13.82
C ARG A 102 1.93 -12.82 -13.42
N GLN A 103 1.66 -11.96 -12.44
CA GLN A 103 2.63 -10.98 -11.99
C GLN A 103 3.65 -11.61 -11.04
N PRO A 104 4.92 -11.18 -11.08
CA PRO A 104 5.88 -11.54 -10.05
C PRO A 104 5.34 -11.22 -8.66
N SER A 105 5.45 -12.15 -7.73
CA SER A 105 4.82 -12.02 -6.40
C SER A 105 5.30 -10.80 -5.62
N VAL A 106 6.56 -10.40 -5.80
CA VAL A 106 7.10 -9.21 -5.17
C VAL A 106 6.44 -7.96 -5.74
N ASP A 107 6.40 -7.82 -7.07
CA ASP A 107 5.80 -6.67 -7.76
C ASP A 107 4.32 -6.53 -7.43
N ARG A 108 3.59 -7.64 -7.45
CA ARG A 108 2.17 -7.69 -7.08
C ARG A 108 1.92 -7.17 -5.67
N ASN A 109 2.72 -7.58 -4.70
CA ASN A 109 2.55 -7.14 -3.32
C ASN A 109 3.02 -5.70 -3.08
N ILE A 110 4.06 -5.23 -3.79
CA ILE A 110 4.43 -3.82 -3.78
C ILE A 110 3.28 -2.95 -4.31
N LEU A 111 2.71 -3.31 -5.45
CA LEU A 111 1.59 -2.57 -6.05
C LEU A 111 0.38 -2.53 -5.12
N ARG A 112 -0.01 -3.67 -4.54
CA ARG A 112 -1.14 -3.75 -3.61
C ARG A 112 -0.94 -2.84 -2.40
N MET A 113 0.23 -2.90 -1.78
CA MET A 113 0.56 -2.08 -0.60
C MET A 113 0.59 -0.58 -0.93
N ALA A 114 1.24 -0.19 -2.02
CA ALA A 114 1.28 1.21 -2.44
C ALA A 114 -0.09 1.75 -2.84
N MET A 115 -0.92 0.94 -3.50
CA MET A 115 -2.30 1.31 -3.81
C MET A 115 -3.15 1.51 -2.56
N PHE A 116 -2.97 0.66 -1.54
CA PHE A 116 -3.61 0.88 -0.25
C PHE A 116 -3.23 2.26 0.32
N GLU A 117 -1.95 2.61 0.35
CA GLU A 117 -1.52 3.94 0.82
C GLU A 117 -2.15 5.07 -0.01
N ILE A 118 -2.11 4.99 -1.33
CA ILE A 118 -2.60 6.07 -2.20
C ILE A 118 -4.12 6.25 -2.09
N LEU A 119 -4.87 5.15 -1.99
CA LEU A 119 -6.33 5.18 -2.00
C LEU A 119 -6.95 5.49 -0.63
N TYR A 120 -6.28 5.09 0.46
CA TYR A 120 -6.87 5.10 1.80
C TYR A 120 -6.10 5.91 2.83
N GLN A 121 -4.92 6.45 2.49
CA GLN A 121 -4.05 7.19 3.41
C GLN A 121 -3.85 8.64 2.93
N ASP A 122 -4.88 9.47 3.07
CA ASP A 122 -4.91 10.85 2.57
C ASP A 122 -3.77 11.75 3.07
N HIS A 123 -3.16 11.41 4.22
CA HIS A 123 -2.05 12.16 4.81
C HIS A 123 -0.67 11.79 4.23
N ILE A 124 -0.59 10.75 3.39
CA ILE A 124 0.62 10.40 2.64
C ILE A 124 0.45 10.90 1.21
N PRO A 125 1.28 11.84 0.74
CA PRO A 125 1.22 12.27 -0.65
C PRO A 125 1.44 11.08 -1.60
N PRO A 126 0.65 10.93 -2.67
CA PRO A 126 0.82 9.84 -3.64
C PRO A 126 2.24 9.72 -4.19
N SER A 127 2.93 10.84 -4.39
CA SER A 127 4.32 10.86 -4.84
C SER A 127 5.28 10.15 -3.89
N VAL A 128 5.01 10.20 -2.59
CA VAL A 128 5.83 9.49 -1.58
C VAL A 128 5.60 7.99 -1.69
N SER A 129 4.35 7.53 -1.75
CA SER A 129 4.03 6.11 -1.89
C SER A 129 4.57 5.52 -3.20
N ILE A 130 4.50 6.28 -4.30
CA ILE A 130 5.08 5.88 -5.59
C ILE A 130 6.59 5.73 -5.48
N ASN A 131 7.29 6.73 -4.93
CA ASN A 131 8.73 6.69 -4.79
C ASN A 131 9.19 5.52 -3.91
N GLU A 132 8.55 5.30 -2.77
CA GLU A 132 8.87 4.18 -1.89
C GLU A 132 8.59 2.82 -2.57
N ALA A 133 7.52 2.69 -3.34
CA ALA A 133 7.23 1.48 -4.12
C ALA A 133 8.32 1.19 -5.16
N VAL A 134 8.78 2.21 -5.87
CA VAL A 134 9.88 2.08 -6.85
C VAL A 134 11.19 1.66 -6.17
N GLU A 135 11.51 2.25 -5.03
CA GLU A 135 12.70 1.86 -4.27
C GLU A 135 12.63 0.41 -3.75
N LEU A 136 11.45 -0.04 -3.29
CA LEU A 136 11.23 -1.43 -2.93
C LEU A 136 11.42 -2.38 -4.12
N ALA A 137 10.92 -2.01 -5.30
CA ALA A 137 11.09 -2.80 -6.52
C ALA A 137 12.56 -2.90 -6.94
N LYS A 138 13.32 -1.82 -6.88
CA LYS A 138 14.76 -1.83 -7.14
C LYS A 138 15.52 -2.73 -6.17
N LYS A 139 15.11 -2.75 -4.90
CA LYS A 139 15.77 -3.53 -3.85
C LYS A 139 15.43 -5.01 -3.92
N PHE A 140 14.18 -5.37 -4.15
CA PHE A 140 13.65 -6.73 -4.00
C PHE A 140 13.20 -7.40 -5.30
N SER A 141 13.16 -6.66 -6.42
CA SER A 141 12.78 -7.16 -7.72
C SER A 141 13.79 -6.72 -8.79
N THR A 142 13.34 -6.01 -9.83
CA THR A 142 14.18 -5.56 -10.94
C THR A 142 14.00 -4.07 -11.21
N GLU A 143 14.93 -3.48 -11.99
CA GLU A 143 14.80 -2.11 -12.46
C GLU A 143 13.59 -1.94 -13.39
N ASP A 144 13.31 -2.92 -14.23
CA ASP A 144 12.13 -2.91 -15.12
C ASP A 144 10.83 -3.01 -14.33
N SER A 145 10.80 -3.77 -13.23
CA SER A 145 9.70 -3.77 -12.28
C SER A 145 9.47 -2.38 -11.68
N GLY A 146 10.53 -1.67 -11.31
CA GLY A 146 10.44 -0.29 -10.81
C GLY A 146 9.80 0.66 -11.83
N LYS A 147 10.17 0.57 -13.11
CA LYS A 147 9.57 1.35 -14.19
C LYS A 147 8.09 1.03 -14.39
N PHE A 148 7.75 -0.24 -14.40
CA PHE A 148 6.36 -0.71 -14.52
C PHE A 148 5.49 -0.22 -13.36
N ILE A 149 5.95 -0.39 -12.13
CA ILE A 149 5.26 0.05 -10.91
C ILE A 149 5.06 1.58 -10.93
N ASN A 150 6.09 2.33 -11.30
CA ASN A 150 5.98 3.79 -11.44
C ASN A 150 4.91 4.19 -12.47
N GLY A 151 4.84 3.51 -13.60
CA GLY A 151 3.85 3.77 -14.65
C GLY A 151 2.42 3.52 -14.18
N VAL A 152 2.16 2.39 -13.53
CA VAL A 152 0.84 2.01 -13.02
C VAL A 152 0.38 2.98 -11.92
N LEU A 153 1.21 3.23 -10.92
CA LEU A 153 0.87 4.11 -9.80
C LEU A 153 0.78 5.58 -10.20
N GLY A 154 1.60 6.00 -11.18
CA GLY A 154 1.52 7.35 -11.76
C GLY A 154 0.20 7.59 -12.49
N THR A 155 -0.33 6.59 -13.18
CA THR A 155 -1.65 6.65 -13.80
C THR A 155 -2.75 6.78 -12.76
N LEU A 156 -2.69 5.98 -11.68
CA LEU A 156 -3.63 6.09 -10.56
C LEU A 156 -3.63 7.49 -9.95
N ALA A 157 -2.45 8.05 -9.68
CA ALA A 157 -2.33 9.37 -9.07
C ALA A 157 -2.94 10.48 -9.94
N ARG A 158 -2.79 10.39 -11.26
CA ARG A 158 -3.43 11.32 -12.21
C ARG A 158 -4.95 11.20 -12.18
N GLU A 159 -5.48 9.99 -12.25
CA GLU A 159 -6.93 9.77 -12.18
C GLU A 159 -7.54 10.36 -10.89
N ILE A 160 -6.90 10.15 -9.74
CA ILE A 160 -7.36 10.71 -8.46
C ILE A 160 -7.35 12.24 -8.49
N THR A 161 -6.33 12.85 -9.07
CA THR A 161 -6.24 14.32 -9.18
C THR A 161 -7.35 14.85 -10.08
N GLU A 162 -7.57 14.26 -11.24
CA GLU A 162 -8.62 14.65 -12.17
C GLU A 162 -10.02 14.49 -11.57
N GLU A 163 -10.27 13.42 -10.80
CA GLU A 163 -11.53 13.23 -10.11
C GLU A 163 -11.78 14.30 -9.03
N LYS A 164 -10.76 14.68 -8.27
CA LYS A 164 -10.85 15.75 -7.27
C LYS A 164 -11.16 17.10 -7.93
N GLU A 165 -10.44 17.46 -8.98
CA GLU A 165 -10.65 18.71 -9.72
C GLU A 165 -12.07 18.75 -10.33
N ALA A 166 -12.58 17.64 -10.86
CA ALA A 166 -13.93 17.56 -11.42
C ALA A 166 -15.02 17.71 -10.34
N VAL A 167 -14.78 17.24 -9.11
CA VAL A 167 -15.70 17.41 -7.98
C VAL A 167 -15.70 18.86 -7.52
N ASP A 168 -14.53 19.47 -7.36
CA ASP A 168 -14.40 20.86 -6.91
C ASP A 168 -15.02 21.84 -7.91
N ALA A 169 -14.85 21.59 -9.22
CA ALA A 169 -15.48 22.40 -10.27
C ALA A 169 -17.01 22.32 -10.29
N LYS A 170 -17.61 21.23 -9.78
CA LYS A 170 -19.09 21.09 -9.69
C LYS A 170 -19.67 21.74 -8.43
N GLN A 171 -18.83 22.03 -7.43
CA GLN A 171 -19.24 22.67 -6.17
C GLN A 171 -19.00 24.18 -6.16
N ALA A 172 -18.25 24.67 -7.15
CA ALA A 172 -18.03 26.10 -7.35
C ALA A 172 -19.11 26.73 -8.24
#